data_c1efeb0b6aee61780e117ec28ad6052d
#
_entry.id   c1efeb0b6aee61780e117ec28ad6052d
#
_cell.length_a   1.000
_cell.length_b   1.000
_cell.length_c   1.000
_cell.angle_alpha   90.00
_cell.angle_beta   90.00
_cell.angle_gamma   90.00
#
_symmetry.space_group_name_H-M   'P 1'
#
loop_
_entity.id
_entity.type
_entity.pdbx_description
1 polymer ?
#
loop_
_entity_poly.entity_id
_entity_poly.type
_entity_poly.pdbx_seq_one_letter_code
_entity_poly.pdbx_strand_id
1 'polypeptide(L)'
;MADKFFLVIPPGFETLALEELQEKWTIHFTGPLPPNEIKPGGIDLETDLSQGMALNLILKIPTRILLRIDSFKCRDFPKLFKKVIKLNWNNYLLGKVPEINSTSKNSRIFDSRKIEKCFHDGILEHFKRQPPKKKNLEKGLNAPLFSIFVRFENDECLISIDSSGDPLYKRGIKTLSSIAPIRENLAAALLYFLKKNLKNNTEILIDPMCGSGTFLLESANFYGLNNQRNFDFKYFPLMEKIIFPNFSPKKLGLFKKHLGFDIDEKMLKNANSNLEGLGATLAKRDIFSKVSDKESPNVVIVNPPYGKRIKEVPNFKKLIQTIKENYSPNLLGIIVPSEIHLNLGKKISFKNGGFKVNFWVFKP
;
A
#
# COMPACT_ATOMS: atom_id res chain seq x y z
N MET A 1 -17.85 -13.58 -16.84
CA MET A 1 -16.58 -14.24 -16.48
C MET A 1 -15.94 -13.42 -15.41
N ALA A 2 -15.30 -14.03 -14.42
CA ALA A 2 -14.54 -13.30 -13.42
C ALA A 2 -13.22 -12.81 -14.04
N ASP A 3 -12.82 -11.61 -13.68
CA ASP A 3 -11.53 -11.04 -14.05
C ASP A 3 -10.47 -11.43 -13.02
N LYS A 4 -9.21 -11.48 -13.46
CA LYS A 4 -8.08 -11.85 -12.60
C LYS A 4 -7.31 -10.61 -12.19
N PHE A 5 -7.07 -10.49 -10.90
CA PHE A 5 -6.30 -9.39 -10.30
C PHE A 5 -5.09 -9.92 -9.55
N PHE A 6 -4.08 -9.08 -9.42
CA PHE A 6 -2.96 -9.32 -8.53
C PHE A 6 -2.73 -8.11 -7.65
N LEU A 7 -2.86 -8.32 -6.35
CA LEU A 7 -2.57 -7.33 -5.34
C LEU A 7 -1.08 -7.41 -5.02
N VAL A 8 -0.32 -6.40 -5.39
CA VAL A 8 1.13 -6.33 -5.10
C VAL A 8 1.31 -5.94 -3.64
N ILE A 9 1.90 -6.83 -2.85
CA ILE A 9 2.07 -6.68 -1.40
C ILE A 9 3.56 -6.50 -1.06
N PRO A 10 3.91 -5.63 -0.11
CA PRO A 10 5.27 -5.61 0.43
C PRO A 10 5.62 -6.98 1.04
N PRO A 11 6.82 -7.54 0.72
CA PRO A 11 7.20 -8.87 1.19
C PRO A 11 7.12 -9.01 2.72
N GLY A 12 6.49 -10.10 3.18
CA GLY A 12 6.27 -10.42 4.58
C GLY A 12 4.94 -9.90 5.16
N PHE A 13 4.13 -9.20 4.37
CA PHE A 13 2.81 -8.72 4.77
C PHE A 13 1.65 -9.40 4.05
N GLU A 14 1.91 -10.44 3.26
CA GLU A 14 0.90 -11.11 2.43
C GLU A 14 -0.29 -11.63 3.26
N THR A 15 -0.01 -12.26 4.41
CA THR A 15 -1.06 -12.76 5.31
C THR A 15 -1.91 -11.62 5.90
N LEU A 16 -1.26 -10.53 6.34
CA LEU A 16 -1.98 -9.36 6.87
C LEU A 16 -2.81 -8.67 5.79
N ALA A 17 -2.32 -8.64 4.55
CA ALA A 17 -3.05 -8.10 3.42
C ALA A 17 -4.28 -8.95 3.07
N LEU A 18 -4.19 -10.28 3.19
CA LEU A 18 -5.35 -11.16 3.03
C LEU A 18 -6.39 -10.91 4.14
N GLU A 19 -5.95 -10.74 5.38
CA GLU A 19 -6.84 -10.40 6.50
C GLU A 19 -7.52 -9.04 6.28
N GLU A 20 -6.78 -8.02 5.79
CA GLU A 20 -7.37 -6.75 5.38
C GLU A 20 -8.42 -6.95 4.29
N LEU A 21 -8.09 -7.71 3.26
CA LEU A 21 -8.99 -7.99 2.15
C LEU A 21 -10.28 -8.66 2.64
N GLN A 22 -10.18 -9.69 3.47
CA GLN A 22 -11.33 -10.41 4.05
C GLN A 22 -12.23 -9.47 4.87
N GLU A 23 -11.63 -8.69 5.77
CA GLU A 23 -12.39 -7.74 6.61
C GLU A 23 -13.10 -6.68 5.75
N LYS A 24 -12.37 -6.04 4.85
CA LYS A 24 -12.93 -4.97 4.03
C LYS A 24 -13.90 -5.48 2.97
N TRP A 25 -13.71 -6.72 2.50
CA TRP A 25 -14.67 -7.36 1.63
C TRP A 25 -16.03 -7.47 2.33
N THR A 26 -16.05 -8.00 3.55
CA THR A 26 -17.28 -8.14 4.35
C THR A 26 -17.95 -6.80 4.66
N ILE A 27 -17.17 -5.72 4.78
CA ILE A 27 -17.69 -4.36 5.04
C ILE A 27 -18.34 -3.75 3.79
N HIS A 28 -17.74 -3.96 2.62
CA HIS A 28 -18.06 -3.19 1.42
C HIS A 28 -18.78 -3.95 0.33
N PHE A 29 -18.72 -5.29 0.33
CA PHE A 29 -19.35 -6.12 -0.69
C PHE A 29 -20.29 -7.14 -0.06
N THR A 30 -21.25 -7.61 -0.85
CA THR A 30 -22.14 -8.71 -0.49
C THR A 30 -21.55 -10.04 -0.93
N GLY A 31 -21.80 -11.09 -0.16
CA GLY A 31 -21.32 -12.45 -0.45
C GLY A 31 -19.91 -12.74 0.09
N PRO A 32 -19.46 -13.98 -0.06
CA PRO A 32 -18.16 -14.42 0.43
C PRO A 32 -17.01 -13.81 -0.37
N LEU A 33 -15.81 -13.77 0.24
CA LEU A 33 -14.60 -13.40 -0.49
C LEU A 33 -14.40 -14.37 -1.66
N PRO A 34 -14.19 -13.86 -2.89
CA PRO A 34 -13.96 -14.69 -4.07
C PRO A 34 -12.70 -15.56 -3.97
N PRO A 35 -12.51 -16.52 -4.90
CA PRO A 35 -11.30 -17.34 -4.97
C PRO A 35 -10.04 -16.47 -4.97
N ASN A 36 -9.10 -16.80 -4.08
CA ASN A 36 -7.87 -16.06 -3.91
C ASN A 36 -6.73 -17.00 -3.49
N GLU A 37 -5.49 -16.61 -3.79
CA GLU A 37 -4.30 -17.37 -3.44
C GLU A 37 -3.14 -16.43 -3.08
N ILE A 38 -2.50 -16.68 -1.93
CA ILE A 38 -1.27 -15.98 -1.57
C ILE A 38 -0.13 -16.48 -2.45
N LYS A 39 0.55 -15.55 -3.10
CA LYS A 39 1.78 -15.77 -3.88
C LYS A 39 2.93 -14.96 -3.28
N PRO A 40 4.19 -15.32 -3.56
CA PRO A 40 5.31 -14.46 -3.18
C PRO A 40 5.16 -13.03 -3.73
N GLY A 41 5.07 -12.05 -2.84
CA GLY A 41 4.91 -10.64 -3.18
C GLY A 41 3.49 -10.19 -3.51
N GLY A 42 2.46 -11.03 -3.25
CA GLY A 42 1.09 -10.59 -3.47
C GLY A 42 -0.01 -11.63 -3.27
N ILE A 43 -1.19 -11.28 -3.77
CA ILE A 43 -2.39 -12.12 -3.72
C ILE A 43 -3.03 -12.13 -5.10
N ASP A 44 -3.19 -13.31 -5.70
CA ASP A 44 -4.06 -13.50 -6.86
C ASP A 44 -5.52 -13.54 -6.37
N LEU A 45 -6.42 -12.87 -7.10
CA LEU A 45 -7.84 -12.79 -6.80
C LEU A 45 -8.65 -12.87 -8.09
N GLU A 46 -9.74 -13.64 -8.07
CA GLU A 46 -10.69 -13.73 -9.19
C GLU A 46 -12.04 -13.12 -8.76
N THR A 47 -12.42 -12.00 -9.36
CA THR A 47 -13.66 -11.29 -9.03
C THR A 47 -14.20 -10.54 -10.24
N ASP A 48 -15.39 -9.95 -10.13
CA ASP A 48 -15.85 -9.07 -11.20
C ASP A 48 -15.00 -7.78 -11.30
N LEU A 49 -15.03 -7.18 -12.51
CA LEU A 49 -14.20 -6.03 -12.83
C LEU A 49 -14.44 -4.84 -11.88
N SER A 50 -15.71 -4.56 -11.53
CA SER A 50 -16.06 -3.43 -10.69
C SER A 50 -15.53 -3.59 -9.26
N GLN A 51 -15.68 -4.79 -8.69
CA GLN A 51 -15.17 -5.11 -7.35
C GLN A 51 -13.65 -5.06 -7.32
N GLY A 52 -12.98 -5.70 -8.29
CA GLY A 52 -11.52 -5.71 -8.36
C GLY A 52 -10.91 -4.30 -8.50
N MET A 53 -11.51 -3.44 -9.33
CA MET A 53 -11.08 -2.04 -9.45
C MET A 53 -11.36 -1.24 -8.17
N ALA A 54 -12.49 -1.51 -7.50
CA ALA A 54 -12.88 -0.85 -6.26
C ALA A 54 -11.92 -1.13 -5.09
N LEU A 55 -11.16 -2.24 -5.13
CA LEU A 55 -10.13 -2.53 -4.13
C LEU A 55 -9.08 -1.41 -4.02
N ASN A 56 -8.82 -0.67 -5.10
CA ASN A 56 -7.94 0.51 -5.07
C ASN A 56 -8.44 1.58 -4.08
N LEU A 57 -9.76 1.69 -3.91
CA LEU A 57 -10.38 2.66 -3.01
C LEU A 57 -10.33 2.22 -1.55
N ILE A 58 -10.45 0.92 -1.29
CA ILE A 58 -10.68 0.41 0.07
C ILE A 58 -9.43 -0.17 0.75
N LEU A 59 -8.47 -0.76 0.00
CA LEU A 59 -7.30 -1.40 0.60
C LEU A 59 -6.19 -0.41 0.93
N LYS A 60 -5.48 -0.68 2.02
CA LYS A 60 -4.39 0.16 2.55
C LYS A 60 -3.01 -0.51 2.45
N ILE A 61 -2.92 -1.85 2.55
CA ILE A 61 -1.67 -2.59 2.56
C ILE A 61 -1.06 -2.78 1.17
N PRO A 62 -1.83 -3.10 0.11
CA PRO A 62 -1.26 -3.27 -1.22
C PRO A 62 -0.51 -2.02 -1.71
N THR A 63 0.55 -2.26 -2.48
CA THR A 63 1.29 -1.19 -3.18
C THR A 63 0.60 -0.82 -4.49
N ARG A 64 0.05 -1.81 -5.19
CA ARG A 64 -0.66 -1.68 -6.47
C ARG A 64 -1.69 -2.79 -6.61
N ILE A 65 -2.68 -2.57 -7.47
CA ILE A 65 -3.63 -3.58 -7.92
C ILE A 65 -3.49 -3.68 -9.43
N LEU A 66 -3.10 -4.85 -9.90
CA LEU A 66 -2.88 -5.14 -11.31
C LEU A 66 -4.06 -5.94 -11.85
N LEU A 67 -4.65 -5.50 -12.97
CA LEU A 67 -5.58 -6.33 -13.75
C LEU A 67 -4.77 -7.22 -14.69
N ARG A 68 -4.95 -8.53 -14.62
CA ARG A 68 -4.35 -9.51 -15.53
C ARG A 68 -5.03 -9.41 -16.90
N ILE A 69 -4.27 -9.15 -17.96
CA ILE A 69 -4.81 -9.06 -19.33
C ILE A 69 -4.81 -10.42 -20.01
N ASP A 70 -3.66 -11.11 -19.95
CA ASP A 70 -3.48 -12.41 -20.60
C ASP A 70 -2.30 -13.18 -20.00
N SER A 71 -2.29 -14.49 -20.23
CA SER A 71 -1.19 -15.40 -19.87
C SER A 71 -1.03 -16.47 -20.96
N PHE A 72 0.20 -16.68 -21.44
CA PHE A 72 0.48 -17.68 -22.46
C PHE A 72 1.96 -18.12 -22.49
N LYS A 73 2.22 -19.36 -22.91
CA LYS A 73 3.58 -19.84 -23.15
C LYS A 73 4.18 -19.20 -24.40
N CYS A 74 5.42 -18.69 -24.29
CA CYS A 74 6.14 -18.06 -25.39
C CYS A 74 7.65 -18.19 -25.22
N ARG A 75 8.34 -18.62 -26.32
CA ARG A 75 9.77 -18.91 -26.33
C ARG A 75 10.57 -18.14 -27.37
N ASP A 76 9.89 -17.35 -28.22
CA ASP A 76 10.51 -16.55 -29.28
C ASP A 76 9.79 -15.22 -29.50
N PHE A 77 10.55 -14.20 -29.92
CA PHE A 77 10.03 -12.86 -30.16
C PHE A 77 9.01 -12.75 -31.31
N PRO A 78 9.14 -13.46 -32.45
CA PRO A 78 8.12 -13.40 -33.49
C PRO A 78 6.73 -13.86 -33.03
N LYS A 79 6.67 -14.92 -32.21
CA LYS A 79 5.40 -15.37 -31.60
C LYS A 79 4.90 -14.37 -30.58
N LEU A 80 5.79 -13.82 -29.72
CA LEU A 80 5.44 -12.78 -28.76
C LEU A 80 4.80 -11.58 -29.47
N PHE A 81 5.44 -11.05 -30.50
CA PHE A 81 4.93 -9.93 -31.28
C PHE A 81 3.54 -10.20 -31.86
N LYS A 82 3.35 -11.37 -32.49
CA LYS A 82 2.04 -11.79 -33.02
C LYS A 82 0.95 -11.87 -31.95
N LYS A 83 1.31 -12.33 -30.74
CA LYS A 83 0.40 -12.38 -29.60
C LYS A 83 0.05 -10.98 -29.10
N VAL A 84 1.03 -10.11 -28.93
CA VAL A 84 0.84 -8.72 -28.46
C VAL A 84 -0.09 -7.94 -29.40
N ILE A 85 0.07 -8.05 -30.72
CA ILE A 85 -0.81 -7.38 -31.68
C ILE A 85 -2.28 -7.80 -31.54
N LYS A 86 -2.53 -9.06 -31.18
CA LYS A 86 -3.88 -9.63 -31.09
C LYS A 86 -4.63 -9.25 -29.81
N LEU A 87 -3.94 -8.78 -28.77
CA LEU A 87 -4.59 -8.33 -27.54
C LEU A 87 -5.46 -7.10 -27.81
N ASN A 88 -6.61 -7.03 -27.14
CA ASN A 88 -7.54 -5.91 -27.32
C ASN A 88 -7.12 -4.69 -26.49
N TRP A 89 -6.05 -4.02 -26.92
CA TRP A 89 -5.50 -2.85 -26.24
C TRP A 89 -6.48 -1.69 -26.13
N ASN A 90 -7.44 -1.58 -27.06
CA ASN A 90 -8.48 -0.55 -27.04
C ASN A 90 -9.44 -0.65 -25.83
N ASN A 91 -9.44 -1.76 -25.10
CA ASN A 91 -10.17 -1.86 -23.84
C ASN A 91 -9.46 -1.12 -22.69
N TYR A 92 -8.16 -0.96 -22.78
CA TYR A 92 -7.32 -0.47 -21.68
C TYR A 92 -6.64 0.86 -22.00
N LEU A 93 -6.25 1.08 -23.25
CA LEU A 93 -5.39 2.17 -23.67
C LEU A 93 -6.16 3.22 -24.47
N LEU A 94 -5.66 4.45 -24.41
CA LEU A 94 -6.27 5.64 -25.04
C LEU A 94 -5.46 6.13 -26.26
N GLY A 95 -4.84 5.20 -27.00
CA GLY A 95 -4.05 5.50 -28.21
C GLY A 95 -2.59 5.88 -27.94
N LYS A 96 -2.15 5.91 -26.68
CA LYS A 96 -0.74 6.07 -26.30
C LYS A 96 -0.16 4.71 -25.91
N VAL A 97 1.09 4.45 -26.28
CA VAL A 97 1.83 3.28 -25.78
C VAL A 97 2.15 3.53 -24.31
N PRO A 98 1.83 2.57 -23.41
CA PRO A 98 2.10 2.71 -21.98
C PRO A 98 3.59 2.54 -21.67
N GLU A 99 3.98 2.86 -20.44
CA GLU A 99 5.25 2.41 -19.88
C GLU A 99 5.23 0.90 -19.72
N ILE A 100 6.27 0.21 -20.20
CA ILE A 100 6.34 -1.25 -20.16
C ILE A 100 7.44 -1.65 -19.19
N ASN A 101 7.05 -2.32 -18.13
CA ASN A 101 7.94 -2.83 -17.09
C ASN A 101 8.06 -4.34 -17.23
N SER A 102 9.24 -4.85 -17.61
CA SER A 102 9.42 -6.26 -17.85
C SER A 102 10.37 -6.93 -16.87
N THR A 103 10.06 -8.17 -16.52
CA THR A 103 10.93 -9.05 -15.73
C THR A 103 10.93 -10.44 -16.33
N SER A 104 12.07 -11.14 -16.26
CA SER A 104 12.17 -12.52 -16.73
C SER A 104 12.98 -13.36 -15.77
N LYS A 105 12.49 -14.59 -15.53
CA LYS A 105 13.14 -15.60 -14.71
C LYS A 105 12.98 -16.97 -15.37
N ASN A 106 14.07 -17.74 -15.49
CA ASN A 106 14.04 -19.10 -16.03
C ASN A 106 13.33 -19.22 -17.38
N SER A 107 13.53 -18.25 -18.30
CA SER A 107 12.81 -18.21 -19.58
C SER A 107 13.79 -17.95 -20.74
N ARG A 108 13.46 -18.46 -21.92
CA ARG A 108 14.26 -18.23 -23.15
C ARG A 108 14.24 -16.76 -23.57
N ILE A 109 13.10 -16.08 -23.38
CA ILE A 109 12.97 -14.63 -23.56
C ILE A 109 13.35 -13.96 -22.23
N PHE A 110 14.58 -13.42 -22.14
CA PHE A 110 15.12 -12.87 -20.89
C PHE A 110 15.59 -11.40 -20.97
N ASP A 111 15.83 -10.87 -22.18
CA ASP A 111 16.28 -9.49 -22.36
C ASP A 111 15.09 -8.52 -22.19
N SER A 112 15.04 -7.80 -21.07
CA SER A 112 13.97 -6.88 -20.73
C SER A 112 13.80 -5.80 -21.79
N ARG A 113 14.88 -5.22 -22.31
CA ARG A 113 14.83 -4.16 -23.33
C ARG A 113 14.20 -4.66 -24.63
N LYS A 114 14.49 -5.90 -25.04
CA LYS A 114 13.86 -6.50 -26.22
C LYS A 114 12.39 -6.86 -25.99
N ILE A 115 12.04 -7.29 -24.76
CA ILE A 115 10.64 -7.52 -24.38
C ILE A 115 9.86 -6.20 -24.47
N GLU A 116 10.36 -5.14 -23.83
CA GLU A 116 9.74 -3.82 -23.82
C GLU A 116 9.56 -3.26 -25.24
N LYS A 117 10.61 -3.35 -26.08
CA LYS A 117 10.55 -2.97 -27.50
C LYS A 117 9.50 -3.79 -28.25
N CYS A 118 9.44 -5.10 -28.05
CA CYS A 118 8.47 -5.99 -28.71
C CYS A 118 7.02 -5.61 -28.35
N PHE A 119 6.75 -5.28 -27.09
CA PHE A 119 5.44 -4.79 -26.65
C PHE A 119 5.13 -3.41 -27.22
N HIS A 120 6.08 -2.48 -27.16
CA HIS A 120 5.93 -1.13 -27.71
C HIS A 120 5.53 -1.20 -29.20
N ASP A 121 6.32 -1.90 -30.02
CA ASP A 121 6.10 -2.01 -31.45
C ASP A 121 4.80 -2.78 -31.76
N GLY A 122 4.48 -3.83 -30.98
CA GLY A 122 3.25 -4.60 -31.12
C GLY A 122 1.98 -3.81 -30.79
N ILE A 123 2.01 -2.96 -29.77
CA ILE A 123 0.89 -2.06 -29.42
C ILE A 123 0.70 -0.99 -30.49
N LEU A 124 1.78 -0.40 -31.01
CA LEU A 124 1.71 0.54 -32.13
C LEU A 124 1.10 -0.11 -33.38
N GLU A 125 1.51 -1.34 -33.70
CA GLU A 125 0.97 -2.08 -34.84
C GLU A 125 -0.51 -2.43 -34.61
N HIS A 126 -0.93 -2.75 -33.37
CA HIS A 126 -2.34 -2.94 -33.04
C HIS A 126 -3.15 -1.65 -33.35
N PHE A 127 -2.69 -0.49 -32.90
CA PHE A 127 -3.40 0.78 -33.14
C PHE A 127 -3.45 1.18 -34.62
N LYS A 128 -2.47 0.79 -35.45
CA LYS A 128 -2.55 0.97 -36.91
C LYS A 128 -3.65 0.12 -37.51
N ARG A 129 -3.81 -1.13 -37.06
CA ARG A 129 -4.82 -2.07 -37.57
C ARG A 129 -6.22 -1.80 -37.03
N GLN A 130 -6.27 -1.40 -35.74
CA GLN A 130 -7.50 -1.13 -35.01
C GLN A 130 -7.38 0.21 -34.29
N PRO A 131 -7.57 1.34 -34.94
CA PRO A 131 -7.41 2.65 -34.33
C PRO A 131 -8.41 2.87 -33.18
N PRO A 132 -7.98 3.49 -32.09
CA PRO A 132 -8.85 3.85 -30.96
C PRO A 132 -9.96 4.82 -31.43
N LYS A 133 -11.10 4.76 -30.76
CA LYS A 133 -12.20 5.72 -31.03
C LYS A 133 -11.76 7.16 -30.75
N LYS A 134 -12.26 8.13 -31.54
CA LYS A 134 -11.92 9.55 -31.43
C LYS A 134 -12.05 10.08 -30.00
N LYS A 135 -13.16 9.76 -29.30
CA LYS A 135 -13.37 10.12 -27.87
C LYS A 135 -12.30 9.62 -26.94
N ASN A 136 -11.74 8.43 -27.19
CA ASN A 136 -10.67 7.85 -26.38
C ASN A 136 -9.35 8.57 -26.61
N LEU A 137 -9.05 8.97 -27.85
CA LEU A 137 -7.88 9.78 -28.17
C LEU A 137 -7.94 11.14 -27.48
N GLU A 138 -9.11 11.81 -27.51
CA GLU A 138 -9.36 13.09 -26.83
C GLU A 138 -9.18 12.94 -25.30
N LYS A 139 -9.77 11.90 -24.69
CA LYS A 139 -9.60 11.57 -23.28
C LYS A 139 -8.13 11.30 -22.95
N GLY A 140 -7.39 10.66 -23.85
CA GLY A 140 -5.97 10.34 -23.72
C GLY A 140 -5.04 11.56 -23.65
N LEU A 141 -5.46 12.74 -24.14
CA LEU A 141 -4.64 13.94 -24.04
C LEU A 141 -4.33 14.33 -22.58
N ASN A 142 -5.32 14.17 -21.71
CA ASN A 142 -5.23 14.54 -20.28
C ASN A 142 -5.07 13.33 -19.34
N ALA A 143 -5.02 12.11 -19.88
CA ALA A 143 -4.82 10.91 -19.08
C ALA A 143 -3.33 10.73 -18.70
N PRO A 144 -3.03 10.13 -17.54
CA PRO A 144 -1.67 9.76 -17.19
C PRO A 144 -1.10 8.73 -18.18
N LEU A 145 0.20 8.56 -18.17
CA LEU A 145 0.84 7.45 -18.87
C LEU A 145 0.64 6.18 -18.05
N PHE A 146 -0.10 5.21 -18.61
CA PHE A 146 -0.35 3.94 -17.94
C PHE A 146 0.89 3.07 -17.89
N SER A 147 0.93 2.12 -16.96
CA SER A 147 2.00 1.14 -16.83
C SER A 147 1.48 -0.29 -17.08
N ILE A 148 2.24 -1.05 -17.88
CA ILE A 148 2.04 -2.48 -18.11
C ILE A 148 3.18 -3.24 -17.46
N PHE A 149 2.85 -4.34 -16.78
CA PHE A 149 3.81 -5.27 -16.20
C PHE A 149 3.81 -6.58 -16.98
N VAL A 150 4.96 -6.93 -17.53
CA VAL A 150 5.19 -8.16 -18.29
C VAL A 150 6.15 -9.04 -17.51
N ARG A 151 5.66 -10.20 -17.06
CA ARG A 151 6.48 -11.16 -16.33
C ARG A 151 6.63 -12.43 -17.14
N PHE A 152 7.86 -12.80 -17.41
CA PHE A 152 8.21 -14.12 -17.91
C PHE A 152 8.70 -14.99 -16.76
N GLU A 153 8.12 -16.17 -16.59
CA GLU A 153 8.59 -17.18 -15.65
C GLU A 153 8.36 -18.57 -16.24
N ASN A 154 9.44 -19.36 -16.37
CA ASN A 154 9.39 -20.70 -16.98
C ASN A 154 8.75 -20.72 -18.38
N ASP A 155 9.11 -19.74 -19.23
CA ASP A 155 8.57 -19.53 -20.58
C ASP A 155 7.07 -19.15 -20.63
N GLU A 156 6.43 -18.88 -19.50
CA GLU A 156 5.08 -18.30 -19.44
C GLU A 156 5.18 -16.77 -19.36
N CYS A 157 4.49 -16.10 -20.29
CA CYS A 157 4.35 -14.66 -20.33
C CYS A 157 3.03 -14.27 -19.65
N LEU A 158 3.12 -13.50 -18.60
CA LEU A 158 1.98 -12.94 -17.88
C LEU A 158 1.95 -11.43 -18.09
N ILE A 159 0.82 -10.90 -18.55
CA ILE A 159 0.64 -9.49 -18.89
C ILE A 159 -0.40 -8.89 -17.95
N SER A 160 -0.07 -7.76 -17.34
CA SER A 160 -0.97 -7.04 -16.45
C SER A 160 -0.91 -5.54 -16.69
N ILE A 161 -2.03 -4.85 -16.50
CA ILE A 161 -2.07 -3.40 -16.50
C ILE A 161 -2.26 -2.89 -15.06
N ASP A 162 -1.55 -1.82 -14.72
CA ASP A 162 -1.72 -1.16 -13.42
C ASP A 162 -3.04 -0.41 -13.38
N SER A 163 -3.90 -0.78 -12.44
CA SER A 163 -5.16 -0.08 -12.21
C SER A 163 -5.01 1.09 -11.24
N SER A 164 -3.91 1.11 -10.49
CA SER A 164 -3.68 2.07 -9.41
C SER A 164 -3.06 3.39 -9.89
N GLY A 165 -2.17 3.34 -10.88
CA GLY A 165 -1.34 4.46 -11.32
C GLY A 165 -0.18 4.69 -10.34
N ASP A 166 -0.16 5.81 -9.61
CA ASP A 166 0.77 5.98 -8.51
C ASP A 166 0.63 4.86 -7.47
N PRO A 167 1.71 4.47 -6.76
CA PRO A 167 1.62 3.50 -5.67
C PRO A 167 0.54 3.87 -4.64
N LEU A 168 -0.23 2.88 -4.16
CA LEU A 168 -1.37 3.11 -3.28
C LEU A 168 -0.99 3.76 -1.93
N TYR A 169 0.25 3.64 -1.48
CA TYR A 169 0.70 4.35 -0.27
C TYR A 169 0.75 5.87 -0.44
N LYS A 170 0.80 6.41 -1.67
CA LYS A 170 0.58 7.83 -1.95
C LYS A 170 -0.92 8.11 -1.89
N ARG A 171 -1.47 8.33 -0.69
CA ARG A 171 -2.93 8.47 -0.47
C ARG A 171 -3.53 9.77 -1.04
N GLY A 172 -2.69 10.77 -1.36
CA GLY A 172 -3.13 12.13 -1.72
C GLY A 172 -3.47 13.02 -0.52
N ILE A 173 -3.41 12.48 0.71
CA ILE A 173 -3.69 13.22 1.94
C ILE A 173 -2.40 13.83 2.50
N LYS A 174 -1.34 13.03 2.60
CA LYS A 174 -0.07 13.46 3.17
C LYS A 174 0.71 14.30 2.16
N THR A 175 0.84 15.58 2.43
CA THR A 175 1.54 16.55 1.58
C THR A 175 2.99 16.78 2.00
N LEU A 176 3.29 16.59 3.31
CA LEU A 176 4.58 16.87 3.91
C LEU A 176 5.16 15.60 4.56
N SER A 177 6.41 15.29 4.27
CA SER A 177 7.11 14.12 4.80
C SER A 177 8.30 14.49 5.68
N SER A 178 8.63 13.61 6.62
CA SER A 178 9.88 13.65 7.39
C SER A 178 11.08 13.15 6.56
N ILE A 179 12.29 13.27 7.10
CA ILE A 179 13.54 12.85 6.43
C ILE A 179 13.56 11.33 6.15
N ALA A 180 12.84 10.51 6.94
CA ALA A 180 12.77 9.05 6.79
C ALA A 180 11.42 8.50 7.29
N PRO A 181 10.29 8.90 6.67
CA PRO A 181 8.98 8.43 7.12
C PRO A 181 8.82 6.95 6.82
N ILE A 182 8.08 6.24 7.67
CA ILE A 182 7.52 4.95 7.27
C ILE A 182 6.51 5.17 6.15
N ARG A 183 6.48 4.28 5.13
CA ARG A 183 5.45 4.35 4.08
C ARG A 183 4.08 4.05 4.67
N GLU A 184 3.07 4.70 4.16
CA GLU A 184 1.68 4.60 4.64
C GLU A 184 1.16 3.16 4.60
N ASN A 185 1.47 2.40 3.55
CA ASN A 185 1.05 0.99 3.46
C ASN A 185 1.77 0.07 4.48
N LEU A 186 3.01 0.37 4.82
CA LEU A 186 3.70 -0.34 5.91
C LEU A 186 3.09 0.02 7.26
N ALA A 187 2.80 1.30 7.50
CA ALA A 187 2.13 1.74 8.71
C ALA A 187 0.75 1.10 8.86
N ALA A 188 -0.04 1.02 7.78
CA ALA A 188 -1.31 0.31 7.75
C ALA A 188 -1.16 -1.17 8.12
N ALA A 189 -0.18 -1.87 7.53
CA ALA A 189 0.10 -3.28 7.83
C ALA A 189 0.48 -3.49 9.30
N LEU A 190 1.31 -2.60 9.87
CA LEU A 190 1.69 -2.67 11.28
C LEU A 190 0.52 -2.36 12.22
N LEU A 191 -0.39 -1.47 11.84
CA LEU A 191 -1.63 -1.23 12.58
C LEU A 191 -2.58 -2.44 12.51
N TYR A 192 -2.65 -3.17 11.39
CA TYR A 192 -3.35 -4.46 11.32
C TYR A 192 -2.72 -5.50 12.25
N PHE A 193 -1.40 -5.60 12.27
CA PHE A 193 -0.70 -6.50 13.20
C PHE A 193 -0.93 -6.12 14.66
N LEU A 194 -0.93 -4.83 14.99
CA LEU A 194 -1.24 -4.30 16.31
C LEU A 194 -2.70 -4.61 16.70
N LYS A 195 -3.65 -4.37 15.80
CA LYS A 195 -5.08 -4.62 16.00
C LYS A 195 -5.38 -6.04 16.47
N LYS A 196 -4.70 -7.05 15.94
CA LYS A 196 -4.85 -8.46 16.34
C LYS A 196 -4.52 -8.73 17.81
N ASN A 197 -3.81 -7.82 18.47
CA ASN A 197 -3.38 -7.93 19.85
C ASN A 197 -4.11 -6.94 20.78
N LEU A 198 -5.05 -6.13 20.22
CA LEU A 198 -5.87 -5.23 21.03
C LEU A 198 -6.86 -6.01 21.89
N LYS A 199 -7.08 -5.53 23.11
CA LYS A 199 -8.23 -5.91 23.91
C LYS A 199 -9.39 -4.97 23.61
N ASN A 200 -10.62 -5.46 23.81
CA ASN A 200 -11.81 -4.63 23.76
C ASN A 200 -11.66 -3.44 24.75
N ASN A 201 -12.14 -2.27 24.32
CA ASN A 201 -12.12 -1.00 25.08
C ASN A 201 -10.80 -0.19 25.04
N THR A 202 -9.87 -0.45 24.12
CA THR A 202 -8.75 0.47 23.92
C THR A 202 -9.14 1.55 22.92
N GLU A 203 -9.18 2.79 23.37
CA GLU A 203 -9.75 3.91 22.60
C GLU A 203 -8.71 4.94 22.13
N ILE A 204 -7.51 4.91 22.72
CA ILE A 204 -6.50 5.95 22.53
C ILE A 204 -5.24 5.37 21.88
N LEU A 205 -4.80 5.97 20.79
CA LEU A 205 -3.47 5.73 20.20
C LEU A 205 -2.56 6.90 20.52
N ILE A 206 -1.37 6.59 21.03
CA ILE A 206 -0.31 7.57 21.32
C ILE A 206 0.92 7.23 20.49
N ASP A 207 1.42 8.21 19.73
CA ASP A 207 2.72 8.14 19.05
C ASP A 207 3.66 9.20 19.66
N PRO A 208 4.56 8.81 20.60
CA PRO A 208 5.40 9.78 21.29
C PRO A 208 6.63 10.24 20.50
N MET A 209 6.80 9.76 19.26
CA MET A 209 7.83 10.20 18.29
C MET A 209 7.21 10.27 16.90
N CYS A 210 6.10 11.04 16.77
CA CYS A 210 5.19 10.94 15.64
C CYS A 210 5.75 11.43 14.31
N GLY A 211 6.82 12.22 14.32
CA GLY A 211 7.37 12.83 13.12
C GLY A 211 6.31 13.61 12.34
N SER A 212 6.08 13.25 11.08
CA SER A 212 5.02 13.83 10.24
C SER A 212 3.64 13.18 10.42
N GLY A 213 3.43 12.34 11.46
CA GLY A 213 2.13 11.80 11.87
C GLY A 213 1.65 10.56 11.10
N THR A 214 2.51 9.78 10.45
CA THR A 214 2.09 8.68 9.55
C THR A 214 1.23 7.63 10.25
N PHE A 215 1.60 7.15 11.44
CA PHE A 215 0.78 6.18 12.18
C PHE A 215 -0.56 6.73 12.61
N LEU A 216 -0.57 7.99 13.08
CA LEU A 216 -1.81 8.65 13.48
C LEU A 216 -2.75 8.84 12.29
N LEU A 217 -2.22 9.27 11.13
CA LEU A 217 -2.96 9.44 9.89
C LEU A 217 -3.59 8.12 9.41
N GLU A 218 -2.79 7.06 9.28
CA GLU A 218 -3.29 5.74 8.85
C GLU A 218 -4.27 5.14 9.87
N SER A 219 -4.08 5.40 11.16
CA SER A 219 -5.01 4.98 12.21
C SER A 219 -6.32 5.75 12.18
N ALA A 220 -6.30 7.07 12.01
CA ALA A 220 -7.49 7.91 11.93
C ALA A 220 -8.32 7.61 10.67
N ASN A 221 -7.66 7.17 9.58
CA ASN A 221 -8.28 6.83 8.30
C ASN A 221 -8.24 5.33 7.99
N PHE A 222 -8.21 4.47 9.00
CA PHE A 222 -7.98 3.01 8.86
C PHE A 222 -9.04 2.32 7.99
N TYR A 223 -10.30 2.66 8.17
CA TYR A 223 -11.43 2.19 7.37
C TYR A 223 -11.88 3.16 6.28
N GLY A 224 -11.26 4.35 6.22
CA GLY A 224 -11.58 5.36 5.23
C GLY A 224 -11.13 4.97 3.81
N LEU A 225 -11.70 5.66 2.82
CA LEU A 225 -11.42 5.42 1.41
C LEU A 225 -10.17 6.19 0.93
N ASN A 226 -9.51 5.66 -0.10
CA ASN A 226 -8.41 6.32 -0.81
C ASN A 226 -8.94 7.26 -1.91
N ASN A 227 -9.90 8.12 -1.58
CA ASN A 227 -10.63 8.97 -2.55
C ASN A 227 -9.95 10.32 -2.83
N GLN A 228 -8.87 10.66 -2.11
CA GLN A 228 -8.13 11.90 -2.26
C GLN A 228 -7.09 11.87 -3.40
N ARG A 229 -7.17 10.86 -4.26
CA ARG A 229 -6.26 10.66 -5.40
C ARG A 229 -7.00 10.14 -6.62
N ASN A 230 -6.38 10.30 -7.78
CA ASN A 230 -6.84 9.67 -9.00
C ASN A 230 -6.25 8.26 -9.16
N PHE A 231 -6.94 7.43 -9.93
CA PHE A 231 -6.53 6.07 -10.27
C PHE A 231 -6.58 5.88 -11.78
N ASP A 232 -5.63 5.13 -12.34
CA ASP A 232 -5.53 4.90 -13.79
C ASP A 232 -6.73 4.16 -14.34
N PHE A 233 -7.32 3.21 -13.59
CA PHE A 233 -8.49 2.47 -14.04
C PHE A 233 -9.69 3.35 -14.44
N LYS A 234 -9.83 4.56 -13.84
CA LYS A 234 -10.90 5.50 -14.19
C LYS A 234 -10.83 6.00 -15.63
N TYR A 235 -9.67 5.88 -16.23
CA TYR A 235 -9.44 6.27 -17.62
C TYR A 235 -9.60 5.12 -18.62
N PHE A 236 -9.62 3.85 -18.17
CA PHE A 236 -9.72 2.71 -19.09
C PHE A 236 -11.04 2.74 -19.86
N PRO A 237 -11.03 2.57 -21.20
CA PRO A 237 -12.25 2.57 -22.00
C PRO A 237 -13.27 1.52 -21.57
N LEU A 238 -12.80 0.36 -21.11
CA LEU A 238 -13.69 -0.71 -20.65
C LEU A 238 -14.50 -0.32 -19.39
N MET A 239 -14.05 0.70 -18.63
CA MET A 239 -14.72 1.16 -17.40
C MET A 239 -15.90 2.11 -17.68
N GLU A 240 -16.08 2.60 -18.90
CA GLU A 240 -17.13 3.59 -19.21
C GLU A 240 -18.55 3.13 -18.88
N LYS A 241 -18.81 1.83 -18.89
CA LYS A 241 -20.12 1.24 -18.61
C LYS A 241 -20.22 0.58 -17.21
N ILE A 242 -19.15 0.68 -16.43
CA ILE A 242 -19.10 0.03 -15.12
C ILE A 242 -19.65 0.96 -14.05
N ILE A 243 -20.65 0.47 -13.33
CA ILE A 243 -21.20 1.15 -12.15
C ILE A 243 -20.40 0.70 -10.93
N PHE A 244 -19.80 1.66 -10.24
CA PHE A 244 -19.10 1.38 -9.00
C PHE A 244 -20.07 1.31 -7.82
N PRO A 245 -19.81 0.40 -6.84
CA PRO A 245 -20.51 0.42 -5.58
C PRO A 245 -20.32 1.78 -4.88
N ASN A 246 -21.39 2.27 -4.25
CA ASN A 246 -21.26 3.46 -3.41
C ASN A 246 -20.72 3.04 -2.04
N PHE A 247 -19.52 3.50 -1.71
CA PHE A 247 -18.87 3.19 -0.46
C PHE A 247 -19.10 4.30 0.56
N SER A 248 -19.70 3.96 1.69
CA SER A 248 -19.91 4.87 2.82
C SER A 248 -19.43 4.18 4.10
N PRO A 249 -18.15 4.32 4.46
CA PRO A 249 -17.64 3.67 5.67
C PRO A 249 -18.30 4.27 6.91
N LYS A 250 -18.94 3.42 7.73
CA LYS A 250 -19.61 3.82 8.98
C LYS A 250 -18.63 4.28 10.06
N LYS A 251 -17.37 3.86 9.97
CA LYS A 251 -16.28 4.17 10.89
C LYS A 251 -15.03 4.51 10.09
N LEU A 252 -14.33 5.57 10.41
CA LEU A 252 -13.09 5.95 9.73
C LEU A 252 -11.86 5.42 10.46
N GLY A 253 -11.74 5.65 11.76
CA GLY A 253 -10.54 5.36 12.54
C GLY A 253 -10.54 4.00 13.26
N LEU A 254 -9.36 3.49 13.56
CA LEU A 254 -9.15 2.32 14.40
C LEU A 254 -9.36 2.67 15.88
N PHE A 255 -8.92 3.86 16.31
CA PHE A 255 -9.07 4.42 17.65
C PHE A 255 -9.96 5.66 17.63
N LYS A 256 -10.52 6.04 18.79
CA LYS A 256 -11.35 7.25 18.93
C LYS A 256 -10.51 8.51 19.10
N LYS A 257 -9.38 8.40 19.80
CA LYS A 257 -8.48 9.51 20.12
C LYS A 257 -7.08 9.24 19.62
N HIS A 258 -6.42 10.24 19.07
CA HIS A 258 -5.08 10.16 18.52
C HIS A 258 -4.21 11.26 19.15
N LEU A 259 -3.14 10.88 19.81
CA LEU A 259 -2.20 11.79 20.44
C LEU A 259 -0.81 11.61 19.81
N GLY A 260 -0.21 12.71 19.38
CA GLY A 260 1.13 12.72 18.81
C GLY A 260 2.06 13.68 19.50
N PHE A 261 3.26 13.23 19.78
CA PHE A 261 4.31 14.05 20.36
C PHE A 261 5.58 13.94 19.53
N ASP A 262 6.31 15.03 19.42
CA ASP A 262 7.65 15.05 18.84
C ASP A 262 8.45 16.18 19.49
N ILE A 263 9.77 16.03 19.50
CA ILE A 263 10.68 17.09 19.99
C ILE A 263 10.89 18.18 18.92
N ASP A 264 10.74 17.81 17.63
CA ASP A 264 10.96 18.68 16.49
C ASP A 264 9.67 19.42 16.09
N GLU A 265 9.66 20.75 16.33
CA GLU A 265 8.53 21.61 15.96
C GLU A 265 8.20 21.62 14.46
N LYS A 266 9.21 21.46 13.60
CA LYS A 266 9.00 21.40 12.16
C LYS A 266 8.23 20.12 11.79
N MET A 267 8.54 19.00 12.43
CA MET A 267 7.81 17.76 12.26
C MET A 267 6.38 17.87 12.75
N LEU A 268 6.16 18.53 13.87
CA LEU A 268 4.80 18.78 14.39
C LEU A 268 3.97 19.70 13.46
N LYS A 269 4.57 20.71 12.85
CA LYS A 269 3.89 21.51 11.81
C LYS A 269 3.46 20.66 10.63
N ASN A 270 4.34 19.78 10.16
CA ASN A 270 4.01 18.83 9.09
C ASN A 270 2.89 17.86 9.51
N ALA A 271 2.96 17.34 10.75
CA ALA A 271 1.93 16.45 11.30
C ALA A 271 0.58 17.16 11.41
N ASN A 272 0.54 18.42 11.87
CA ASN A 272 -0.69 19.22 11.94
C ASN A 272 -1.35 19.37 10.57
N SER A 273 -0.58 19.72 9.53
CA SER A 273 -1.11 19.80 8.16
C SER A 273 -1.63 18.46 7.64
N ASN A 274 -0.90 17.37 7.91
CA ASN A 274 -1.27 16.03 7.45
C ASN A 274 -2.51 15.45 8.17
N LEU A 275 -2.77 15.89 9.41
CA LEU A 275 -3.83 15.39 10.29
C LEU A 275 -5.01 16.38 10.41
N GLU A 276 -5.00 17.43 9.60
CA GLU A 276 -6.07 18.44 9.59
C GLU A 276 -7.44 17.79 9.37
N GLY A 277 -8.41 18.14 10.20
CA GLY A 277 -9.77 17.59 10.15
C GLY A 277 -9.93 16.17 10.71
N LEU A 278 -8.85 15.49 11.15
CA LEU A 278 -8.91 14.12 11.67
C LEU A 278 -8.97 14.03 13.22
N GLY A 279 -9.02 15.15 13.92
CA GLY A 279 -9.22 15.20 15.37
C GLY A 279 -8.02 14.68 16.20
N ALA A 280 -6.81 14.77 15.67
CA ALA A 280 -5.58 14.42 16.40
C ALA A 280 -5.11 15.60 17.27
N THR A 281 -4.64 15.30 18.49
CA THR A 281 -4.00 16.27 19.38
C THR A 281 -2.49 16.13 19.29
N LEU A 282 -1.79 17.21 18.94
CA LEU A 282 -0.34 17.23 18.78
C LEU A 282 0.30 18.21 19.75
N ALA A 283 1.43 17.85 20.36
CA ALA A 283 2.19 18.74 21.22
C ALA A 283 3.70 18.46 21.18
N LYS A 284 4.50 19.50 21.38
CA LYS A 284 5.95 19.36 21.53
C LYS A 284 6.25 18.66 22.87
N ARG A 285 7.00 17.57 22.80
CA ARG A 285 7.42 16.83 23.99
C ARG A 285 8.66 16.00 23.69
N ASP A 286 9.63 16.05 24.58
CA ASP A 286 10.71 15.08 24.64
C ASP A 286 10.16 13.80 25.28
N ILE A 287 10.38 12.65 24.66
CA ILE A 287 9.91 11.35 25.14
C ILE A 287 10.49 11.01 26.54
N PHE A 288 11.68 11.53 26.87
CA PHE A 288 12.34 11.33 28.16
C PHE A 288 11.86 12.28 29.26
N SER A 289 11.04 13.29 28.94
CA SER A 289 10.39 14.16 29.94
C SER A 289 9.29 13.42 30.67
N LYS A 290 9.15 13.66 31.99
CA LYS A 290 8.07 13.06 32.80
C LYS A 290 6.71 13.54 32.33
N VAL A 291 5.76 12.62 32.32
CA VAL A 291 4.35 12.87 32.00
C VAL A 291 3.52 12.75 33.26
N SER A 292 2.84 13.85 33.67
CA SER A 292 1.97 13.89 34.84
C SER A 292 0.63 13.22 34.59
N ASP A 293 0.02 13.51 33.42
CA ASP A 293 -1.34 13.06 33.11
C ASP A 293 -1.29 11.87 32.15
N LYS A 294 -1.56 10.68 32.68
CA LYS A 294 -1.55 9.44 31.91
C LYS A 294 -2.96 9.14 31.41
N GLU A 295 -3.13 9.16 30.10
CA GLU A 295 -4.40 8.75 29.49
C GLU A 295 -4.47 7.21 29.40
N SER A 296 -5.53 6.61 29.90
CA SER A 296 -5.73 5.16 29.90
C SER A 296 -7.21 4.82 29.67
N PRO A 297 -7.54 3.69 29.02
CA PRO A 297 -6.63 2.71 28.41
C PRO A 297 -6.05 3.20 27.09
N ASN A 298 -4.75 3.02 26.88
CA ASN A 298 -4.06 3.48 25.68
C ASN A 298 -3.18 2.41 25.02
N VAL A 299 -2.87 2.64 23.76
CA VAL A 299 -1.85 1.95 22.98
C VAL A 299 -0.78 2.95 22.59
N VAL A 300 0.47 2.57 22.79
CA VAL A 300 1.60 3.34 22.27
C VAL A 300 2.16 2.64 21.04
N ILE A 301 2.37 3.39 19.96
CA ILE A 301 3.10 2.95 18.77
C ILE A 301 4.26 3.90 18.54
N VAL A 302 5.45 3.36 18.21
CA VAL A 302 6.60 4.22 18.02
C VAL A 302 7.55 3.67 16.94
N ASN A 303 8.00 4.58 16.06
CA ASN A 303 9.07 4.34 15.10
C ASN A 303 10.27 5.20 15.47
N PRO A 304 11.10 4.78 16.41
CA PRO A 304 12.26 5.56 16.83
C PRO A 304 13.21 5.77 15.65
N PRO A 305 14.02 6.81 15.66
CA PRO A 305 15.03 7.01 14.64
C PRO A 305 16.05 5.86 14.65
N TYR A 306 16.43 5.34 13.47
CA TYR A 306 17.46 4.31 13.26
C TYR A 306 18.15 4.46 11.88
N GLY A 307 19.28 3.75 11.71
CA GLY A 307 20.00 3.66 10.44
C GLY A 307 21.08 4.74 10.24
N LYS A 308 21.66 4.81 9.03
CA LYS A 308 22.85 5.64 8.69
C LYS A 308 22.68 7.16 8.85
N ARG A 309 21.47 7.64 9.08
CA ARG A 309 21.14 9.07 9.18
C ARG A 309 21.20 9.63 10.59
N ILE A 310 21.56 8.80 11.57
CA ILE A 310 21.57 9.15 12.99
C ILE A 310 22.96 8.91 13.54
N LYS A 311 23.47 9.88 14.28
CA LYS A 311 24.79 9.79 14.92
C LYS A 311 24.85 8.75 16.05
N GLU A 312 23.71 8.53 16.76
CA GLU A 312 23.62 7.61 17.87
C GLU A 312 22.31 6.80 17.81
N VAL A 313 22.44 5.48 17.84
CA VAL A 313 21.28 4.57 17.92
C VAL A 313 20.67 4.67 19.32
N PRO A 314 19.35 4.88 19.47
CA PRO A 314 18.73 4.96 20.78
C PRO A 314 18.98 3.69 21.61
N ASN A 315 19.17 3.86 22.91
CA ASN A 315 19.13 2.73 23.82
C ASN A 315 17.68 2.24 23.95
N PHE A 316 17.31 1.21 23.18
CA PHE A 316 15.94 0.69 23.11
C PHE A 316 15.41 0.18 24.45
N LYS A 317 16.28 -0.36 25.31
CA LYS A 317 15.87 -0.79 26.68
C LYS A 317 15.44 0.42 27.51
N LYS A 318 16.24 1.49 27.51
CA LYS A 318 15.90 2.75 28.18
C LYS A 318 14.64 3.37 27.60
N LEU A 319 14.51 3.40 26.29
CA LEU A 319 13.33 3.94 25.59
C LEU A 319 12.05 3.20 25.99
N ILE A 320 12.06 1.86 25.98
CA ILE A 320 10.94 1.03 26.40
C ILE A 320 10.58 1.31 27.87
N GLN A 321 11.58 1.39 28.74
CA GLN A 321 11.35 1.70 30.16
C GLN A 321 10.71 3.08 30.34
N THR A 322 11.21 4.09 29.65
CA THR A 322 10.63 5.44 29.67
C THR A 322 9.18 5.46 29.20
N ILE A 323 8.86 4.72 28.11
CA ILE A 323 7.48 4.60 27.61
C ILE A 323 6.57 3.95 28.66
N LYS A 324 7.05 2.89 29.34
CA LYS A 324 6.29 2.25 30.44
C LYS A 324 5.99 3.22 31.57
N GLU A 325 6.98 3.97 32.00
CA GLU A 325 6.86 4.93 33.09
C GLU A 325 5.96 6.10 32.75
N ASN A 326 6.11 6.67 31.55
CA ASN A 326 5.39 7.88 31.12
C ASN A 326 3.95 7.61 30.68
N TYR A 327 3.67 6.51 29.99
CA TYR A 327 2.38 6.28 29.36
C TYR A 327 1.61 5.08 29.92
N SER A 328 2.27 4.17 30.67
CA SER A 328 1.67 2.93 31.22
C SER A 328 0.77 2.19 30.19
N PRO A 329 1.25 1.89 28.97
CA PRO A 329 0.38 1.45 27.90
C PRO A 329 -0.14 0.02 28.12
N ASN A 330 -1.39 -0.21 27.71
CA ASN A 330 -1.98 -1.55 27.65
C ASN A 330 -1.32 -2.44 26.60
N LEU A 331 -0.81 -1.81 25.53
CA LEU A 331 -0.10 -2.47 24.45
C LEU A 331 0.94 -1.50 23.87
N LEU A 332 2.14 -2.00 23.61
CA LEU A 332 3.21 -1.23 22.97
C LEU A 332 3.59 -1.89 21.63
N GLY A 333 3.57 -1.09 20.56
CA GLY A 333 4.14 -1.41 19.27
C GLY A 333 5.41 -0.61 19.01
N ILE A 334 6.56 -1.27 18.77
CA ILE A 334 7.83 -0.58 18.53
C ILE A 334 8.60 -1.19 17.37
N ILE A 335 9.11 -0.32 16.48
CA ILE A 335 10.03 -0.72 15.40
C ILE A 335 11.45 -0.70 15.93
N VAL A 336 12.17 -1.81 15.71
CA VAL A 336 13.56 -2.01 16.19
C VAL A 336 14.39 -2.60 15.06
N PRO A 337 15.61 -2.10 14.78
CA PRO A 337 16.55 -2.75 13.85
C PRO A 337 16.73 -4.23 14.14
N SER A 338 16.81 -5.07 13.11
CA SER A 338 16.84 -6.53 13.28
C SER A 338 18.11 -7.06 13.96
N GLU A 339 19.19 -6.28 13.92
CA GLU A 339 20.45 -6.54 14.61
C GLU A 339 20.38 -6.36 16.12
N ILE A 340 19.34 -5.68 16.63
CA ILE A 340 19.13 -5.50 18.06
C ILE A 340 18.28 -6.63 18.58
N HIS A 341 18.91 -7.52 19.34
CA HIS A 341 18.24 -8.69 19.91
C HIS A 341 17.43 -8.32 21.15
N LEU A 342 16.12 -8.33 20.98
CA LEU A 342 15.14 -8.16 22.06
C LEU A 342 14.18 -9.35 22.04
N ASN A 343 13.70 -9.75 23.22
CA ASN A 343 12.64 -10.75 23.35
C ASN A 343 11.46 -10.10 24.08
N LEU A 344 10.56 -9.48 23.32
CA LEU A 344 9.51 -8.61 23.85
C LEU A 344 8.09 -9.19 23.72
N GLY A 345 7.89 -10.13 22.80
CA GLY A 345 6.56 -10.67 22.52
C GLY A 345 6.37 -11.08 21.06
N LYS A 346 5.25 -10.72 20.45
CA LYS A 346 4.99 -11.03 19.05
C LYS A 346 5.71 -10.05 18.12
N LYS A 347 6.26 -10.54 17.02
CA LYS A 347 6.94 -9.68 16.04
C LYS A 347 6.59 -10.02 14.60
N ILE A 348 6.73 -9.02 13.73
CA ILE A 348 6.81 -9.17 12.29
C ILE A 348 8.08 -8.51 11.78
N SER A 349 8.79 -9.18 10.85
CA SER A 349 10.04 -8.70 10.29
C SER A 349 9.81 -8.18 8.87
N PHE A 350 10.38 -7.03 8.52
CA PHE A 350 10.22 -6.42 7.21
C PHE A 350 11.39 -5.51 6.83
N LYS A 351 11.35 -4.94 5.62
CA LYS A 351 12.31 -3.93 5.17
C LYS A 351 11.67 -2.55 5.14
N ASN A 352 12.33 -1.56 5.78
CA ASN A 352 11.94 -0.15 5.71
C ASN A 352 13.13 0.69 5.26
N GLY A 353 13.01 1.37 4.11
CA GLY A 353 14.10 2.20 3.56
C GLY A 353 15.41 1.46 3.33
N GLY A 354 15.36 0.15 3.01
CA GLY A 354 16.54 -0.71 2.81
C GLY A 354 17.05 -1.41 4.08
N PHE A 355 16.61 -1.02 5.27
CA PHE A 355 16.98 -1.64 6.55
C PHE A 355 16.05 -2.80 6.88
N LYS A 356 16.61 -3.89 7.43
CA LYS A 356 15.83 -4.97 8.05
C LYS A 356 15.43 -4.52 9.45
N VAL A 357 14.15 -4.57 9.76
CA VAL A 357 13.58 -4.17 11.05
C VAL A 357 12.56 -5.19 11.52
N ASN A 358 12.33 -5.20 12.83
CA ASN A 358 11.29 -5.96 13.50
C ASN A 358 10.29 -4.97 14.12
N PHE A 359 9.01 -5.19 13.90
CA PHE A 359 7.96 -4.53 14.69
C PHE A 359 7.52 -5.49 15.79
N TRP A 360 7.75 -5.10 17.02
CA TRP A 360 7.38 -5.86 18.22
C TRP A 360 6.08 -5.32 18.79
N VAL A 361 5.19 -6.23 19.19
CA VAL A 361 3.94 -5.92 19.89
C VAL A 361 3.85 -6.74 21.16
N PHE A 362 3.73 -6.06 22.29
CA PHE A 362 3.72 -6.69 23.62
C PHE A 362 3.04 -5.80 24.66
N LYS A 363 2.69 -6.42 25.80
CA LYS A 363 2.34 -5.68 27.01
C LYS A 363 3.62 -5.34 27.75
N PRO A 364 3.91 -4.06 27.95
CA PRO A 364 5.14 -3.66 28.64
C PRO A 364 5.10 -3.90 30.15
#